data_3592627b9c4a3084640de7f94dbbbb8e
#
_entry.id   3592627b9c4a3084640de7f94dbbbb8e
#
_cell.length_a   1.000
_cell.length_b   1.000
_cell.length_c   1.000
_cell.angle_alpha   90.00
_cell.angle_beta   90.00
_cell.angle_gamma   90.00
#
_symmetry.space_group_name_H-M   'P 1'
#
loop_
_entity.id
_entity.type
_entity.pdbx_description
1 polymer ?
#
loop_
_entity_poly.entity_id
_entity_poly.type
_entity_poly.pdbx_seq_one_letter_code
_entity_poly.pdbx_strand_id
1 'polypeptide(L)'
;AEPLQPSLCHRFEQEFGIDTYQMYGATEVGDVAFECPVKKGWHLCEETIVEIVDPATGTCVKPGELGEVVVTRLNSIFFLFRFGTGDLSSIIEEPCACGRTSYRLAGIAGRVGDAVKVRGMFVAPSQVRKVCESFPGLGIQLVITREGHKDILTARLDTKGFNADATGLKERFGKAFQEVCTVRVDAVEFVTPGTMAPDAKMLVDERQWT
;
A
#
# COMPACT_ATOMS: atom_id res chain seq x y z
N ALA A 1 -1.70 1.13 -8.91
CA ALA A 1 -1.69 2.59 -8.93
C ALA A 1 -1.51 3.12 -7.50
N GLU A 2 -1.21 4.39 -7.34
CA GLU A 2 -1.15 5.06 -6.03
C GLU A 2 -2.32 6.03 -5.93
N PRO A 3 -2.83 6.31 -4.71
CA PRO A 3 -3.81 7.36 -4.52
C PRO A 3 -3.27 8.71 -5.01
N LEU A 4 -4.10 9.49 -5.70
CA LEU A 4 -3.74 10.86 -6.06
C LEU A 4 -3.75 11.70 -4.77
N GLN A 5 -2.64 12.39 -4.50
CA GLN A 5 -2.52 13.21 -3.29
C GLN A 5 -3.50 14.39 -3.31
N PRO A 6 -4.19 14.69 -2.20
CA PRO A 6 -5.11 15.83 -2.13
C PRO A 6 -4.46 17.15 -2.52
N SER A 7 -3.21 17.38 -2.10
CA SER A 7 -2.45 18.58 -2.48
C SER A 7 -2.22 18.69 -3.99
N LEU A 8 -2.01 17.56 -4.66
CA LEU A 8 -1.84 17.52 -6.12
C LEU A 8 -3.17 17.72 -6.84
N CYS A 9 -4.27 17.12 -6.35
CA CYS A 9 -5.62 17.41 -6.84
C CYS A 9 -5.92 18.91 -6.76
N HIS A 10 -5.72 19.48 -5.57
CA HIS A 10 -5.95 20.92 -5.35
C HIS A 10 -5.13 21.79 -6.31
N ARG A 11 -3.87 21.42 -6.52
CA ARG A 11 -2.99 22.13 -7.45
C ARG A 11 -3.48 22.07 -8.89
N PHE A 12 -3.90 20.90 -9.37
CA PHE A 12 -4.48 20.76 -10.71
C PHE A 12 -5.74 21.61 -10.88
N GLU A 13 -6.59 21.63 -9.88
CA GLU A 13 -7.84 22.39 -9.91
C GLU A 13 -7.59 23.89 -9.86
N GLN A 14 -6.70 24.38 -8.98
CA GLN A 14 -6.50 25.81 -8.77
C GLN A 14 -5.54 26.46 -9.77
N GLU A 15 -4.45 25.78 -10.15
CA GLU A 15 -3.44 26.36 -11.05
C GLU A 15 -3.75 26.11 -12.52
N PHE A 16 -4.38 24.99 -12.84
CA PHE A 16 -4.56 24.55 -14.22
C PHE A 16 -6.03 24.45 -14.65
N GLY A 17 -6.99 24.60 -13.73
CA GLY A 17 -8.43 24.45 -14.03
C GLY A 17 -8.80 23.02 -14.46
N ILE A 18 -8.02 22.02 -14.06
CA ILE A 18 -8.24 20.61 -14.40
C ILE A 18 -8.96 19.93 -13.24
N ASP A 19 -10.19 19.50 -13.47
CA ASP A 19 -10.95 18.68 -12.50
C ASP A 19 -10.45 17.25 -12.54
N THR A 20 -10.05 16.72 -11.38
CA THR A 20 -9.43 15.41 -11.25
C THR A 20 -10.40 14.40 -10.63
N TYR A 21 -10.40 13.16 -11.13
CA TYR A 21 -11.20 12.06 -10.61
C TYR A 21 -10.31 10.84 -10.38
N GLN A 22 -10.55 10.14 -9.28
CA GLN A 22 -9.84 8.92 -8.96
C GLN A 22 -10.66 7.69 -9.36
N MET A 23 -9.94 6.64 -9.71
CA MET A 23 -10.49 5.32 -9.96
C MET A 23 -9.71 4.30 -9.15
N TYR A 24 -10.42 3.34 -8.57
CA TYR A 24 -9.84 2.20 -7.86
C TYR A 24 -9.97 0.95 -8.70
N GLY A 25 -8.88 0.22 -8.79
CA GLY A 25 -8.81 -1.06 -9.46
C GLY A 25 -7.58 -1.84 -9.05
N ALA A 26 -7.57 -3.13 -9.34
CA ALA A 26 -6.43 -4.01 -9.18
C ALA A 26 -6.13 -4.70 -10.52
N THR A 27 -4.86 -5.05 -10.73
CA THR A 27 -4.41 -5.68 -12.00
C THR A 27 -5.21 -6.94 -12.33
N GLU A 28 -5.58 -7.70 -11.29
CA GLU A 28 -6.26 -8.99 -11.40
C GLU A 28 -7.75 -8.83 -11.73
N VAL A 29 -8.39 -7.77 -11.23
CA VAL A 29 -9.85 -7.59 -11.36
C VAL A 29 -10.24 -6.44 -12.28
N GLY A 30 -9.29 -5.58 -12.67
CA GLY A 30 -9.56 -4.36 -13.43
C GLY A 30 -10.25 -3.29 -12.58
N ASP A 31 -11.12 -2.50 -13.19
CA ASP A 31 -11.80 -1.38 -12.54
C ASP A 31 -12.85 -1.88 -11.55
N VAL A 32 -12.80 -1.36 -10.33
CA VAL A 32 -13.68 -1.74 -9.22
C VAL A 32 -14.62 -0.60 -8.82
N ALA A 33 -14.08 0.62 -8.73
CA ALA A 33 -14.85 1.79 -8.31
C ALA A 33 -14.27 3.09 -8.88
N PHE A 34 -15.09 4.11 -9.03
CA PHE A 34 -14.71 5.40 -9.61
C PHE A 34 -15.40 6.58 -8.92
N GLU A 35 -14.72 7.70 -8.90
CA GLU A 35 -15.21 8.95 -8.36
C GLU A 35 -16.26 9.59 -9.28
N CYS A 36 -17.19 10.34 -8.69
CA CYS A 36 -18.14 11.17 -9.40
C CYS A 36 -17.92 12.66 -9.07
N PRO A 37 -18.58 13.61 -9.75
CA PRO A 37 -18.41 15.05 -9.49
C PRO A 37 -18.70 15.49 -8.05
N VAL A 38 -19.41 14.69 -7.28
CA VAL A 38 -19.70 14.97 -5.85
C VAL A 38 -18.47 14.69 -4.96
N LYS A 39 -17.50 13.87 -5.43
CA LYS A 39 -16.24 13.53 -4.74
C LYS A 39 -16.41 13.02 -3.30
N LYS A 40 -17.51 12.28 -3.04
CA LYS A 40 -17.83 11.68 -1.73
C LYS A 40 -17.85 10.16 -1.81
N GLY A 41 -16.66 9.56 -1.95
CA GLY A 41 -16.47 8.14 -2.17
C GLY A 41 -16.54 7.76 -3.65
N TRP A 42 -16.26 6.48 -3.92
CA TRP A 42 -16.12 5.92 -5.27
C TRP A 42 -17.25 4.95 -5.57
N HIS A 43 -18.05 5.23 -6.58
CA HIS A 43 -19.13 4.37 -7.03
C HIS A 43 -18.63 3.03 -7.53
N LEU A 44 -19.24 1.94 -7.08
CA LEU A 44 -18.92 0.60 -7.55
C LEU A 44 -19.26 0.45 -9.04
N CYS A 45 -18.37 -0.22 -9.76
CA CYS A 45 -18.61 -0.61 -11.14
C CYS A 45 -19.66 -1.72 -11.21
N GLU A 46 -20.58 -1.63 -12.19
CA GLU A 46 -21.71 -2.55 -12.34
C GLU A 46 -21.28 -3.99 -12.70
N GLU A 47 -20.08 -4.15 -13.26
CA GLU A 47 -19.54 -5.45 -13.68
C GLU A 47 -18.86 -6.23 -12.54
N THR A 48 -18.81 -5.66 -11.33
CA THR A 48 -18.13 -6.24 -10.18
C THR A 48 -19.11 -6.41 -9.00
N ILE A 49 -18.98 -7.52 -8.28
CA ILE A 49 -19.58 -7.68 -6.97
C ILE A 49 -18.49 -7.36 -5.95
N VAL A 50 -18.73 -6.37 -5.11
CA VAL A 50 -17.78 -5.95 -4.08
C VAL A 50 -18.35 -6.25 -2.70
N GLU A 51 -17.57 -6.95 -1.89
CA GLU A 51 -17.85 -7.26 -0.50
C GLU A 51 -16.78 -6.58 0.37
N ILE A 52 -17.16 -6.12 1.53
CA ILE A 52 -16.21 -5.70 2.57
C ILE A 52 -16.24 -6.76 3.65
N VAL A 53 -15.09 -7.41 3.88
CA VAL A 53 -15.02 -8.56 4.78
C VAL A 53 -14.02 -8.33 5.90
N ASP A 54 -14.25 -8.98 7.02
CA ASP A 54 -13.23 -9.14 8.05
C ASP A 54 -12.13 -10.09 7.52
N PRO A 55 -10.87 -9.62 7.38
CA PRO A 55 -9.81 -10.42 6.80
C PRO A 55 -9.43 -11.66 7.62
N ALA A 56 -9.80 -11.73 8.91
CA ALA A 56 -9.55 -12.89 9.76
C ALA A 56 -10.58 -13.99 9.57
N THR A 57 -11.84 -13.64 9.28
CA THR A 57 -12.95 -14.59 9.20
C THR A 57 -13.50 -14.77 7.79
N GLY A 58 -13.25 -13.82 6.89
CA GLY A 58 -13.81 -13.78 5.53
C GLY A 58 -15.31 -13.48 5.50
N THR A 59 -15.92 -13.08 6.63
CA THR A 59 -17.34 -12.71 6.71
C THR A 59 -17.54 -11.25 6.42
N CYS A 60 -18.66 -10.90 5.74
CA CYS A 60 -19.00 -9.51 5.47
C CYS A 60 -19.17 -8.72 6.78
N VAL A 61 -18.60 -7.52 6.82
CA VAL A 61 -18.80 -6.54 7.90
C VAL A 61 -20.06 -5.68 7.59
N LYS A 62 -20.52 -4.91 8.56
CA LYS A 62 -21.64 -3.99 8.36
C LYS A 62 -21.22 -2.78 7.52
N PRO A 63 -22.16 -2.18 6.77
CA PRO A 63 -21.89 -0.91 6.09
C PRO A 63 -21.31 0.13 7.04
N GLY A 64 -20.29 0.87 6.56
CA GLY A 64 -19.54 1.82 7.36
C GLY A 64 -18.41 1.22 8.19
N GLU A 65 -18.43 -0.08 8.49
CA GLU A 65 -17.30 -0.75 9.16
C GLU A 65 -16.15 -1.00 8.16
N LEU A 66 -14.91 -0.90 8.67
CA LEU A 66 -13.71 -1.14 7.87
C LEU A 66 -13.45 -2.63 7.71
N GLY A 67 -13.15 -3.06 6.49
CA GLY A 67 -12.76 -4.43 6.18
C GLY A 67 -12.00 -4.51 4.86
N GLU A 68 -11.56 -5.73 4.50
CA GLU A 68 -10.88 -5.99 3.24
C GLU A 68 -11.86 -5.90 2.07
N VAL A 69 -11.44 -5.22 1.01
CA VAL A 69 -12.16 -5.20 -0.26
C VAL A 69 -11.98 -6.55 -0.96
N VAL A 70 -13.07 -7.27 -1.11
CA VAL A 70 -13.13 -8.54 -1.82
C VAL A 70 -13.96 -8.37 -3.07
N VAL A 71 -13.45 -8.80 -4.21
CA VAL A 71 -14.08 -8.58 -5.51
C VAL A 71 -14.38 -9.91 -6.20
N THR A 72 -15.61 -10.04 -6.68
CA THR A 72 -15.99 -11.09 -7.63
C THR A 72 -16.24 -10.44 -8.99
N ARG A 73 -15.52 -10.90 -10.02
CA ARG A 73 -15.71 -10.47 -11.40
C ARG A 73 -16.05 -11.68 -12.25
N LEU A 74 -17.24 -11.65 -12.84
CA LEU A 74 -17.72 -12.68 -13.75
C LEU A 74 -17.36 -12.27 -15.18
N ASN A 75 -16.32 -12.89 -15.72
CA ASN A 75 -15.86 -12.69 -17.08
C ASN A 75 -15.82 -14.04 -17.80
N SER A 76 -16.19 -14.09 -19.07
CA SER A 76 -16.25 -15.33 -19.85
C SER A 76 -14.87 -15.96 -20.11
N ILE A 77 -13.79 -15.19 -19.99
CA ILE A 77 -12.42 -15.63 -20.29
C ILE A 77 -11.61 -15.80 -19.01
N PHE A 78 -11.75 -14.86 -18.08
CA PHE A 78 -11.02 -14.82 -16.82
C PHE A 78 -11.98 -14.51 -15.68
N PHE A 79 -12.13 -15.46 -14.79
CA PHE A 79 -13.13 -15.43 -13.74
C PHE A 79 -12.43 -15.42 -12.38
N LEU A 80 -12.78 -14.44 -11.56
CA LEU A 80 -12.33 -14.34 -10.18
C LEU A 80 -13.51 -14.35 -9.23
N PHE A 81 -13.48 -15.26 -8.28
CA PHE A 81 -14.50 -15.41 -7.27
C PHE A 81 -13.92 -15.05 -5.89
N ARG A 82 -14.53 -14.03 -5.26
CA ARG A 82 -14.13 -13.53 -3.94
C ARG A 82 -12.62 -13.30 -3.81
N PHE A 83 -12.06 -12.57 -4.75
CA PHE A 83 -10.64 -12.20 -4.74
C PHE A 83 -10.38 -11.13 -3.69
N GLY A 84 -9.58 -11.43 -2.66
CA GLY A 84 -9.12 -10.48 -1.67
C GLY A 84 -8.05 -9.56 -2.26
N THR A 85 -8.33 -8.26 -2.31
CA THR A 85 -7.39 -7.29 -2.89
C THR A 85 -6.25 -6.94 -1.94
N GLY A 86 -6.41 -7.25 -0.66
CA GLY A 86 -5.51 -6.80 0.41
C GLY A 86 -5.69 -5.34 0.79
N ASP A 87 -6.63 -4.61 0.18
CA ASP A 87 -6.91 -3.21 0.48
C ASP A 87 -8.08 -3.08 1.45
N LEU A 88 -8.01 -2.11 2.38
CA LEU A 88 -9.04 -1.85 3.37
C LEU A 88 -9.93 -0.67 2.94
N SER A 89 -11.24 -0.87 3.02
CA SER A 89 -12.25 0.17 2.77
C SER A 89 -13.52 -0.09 3.59
N SER A 90 -14.52 0.78 3.43
CA SER A 90 -15.89 0.58 3.92
C SER A 90 -16.90 0.95 2.85
N ILE A 91 -18.14 0.43 2.97
CA ILE A 91 -19.26 0.77 2.07
C ILE A 91 -20.00 1.99 2.60
N ILE A 92 -20.33 2.89 1.68
CA ILE A 92 -21.24 4.00 1.86
C ILE A 92 -22.55 3.67 1.14
N GLU A 93 -23.63 3.45 1.89
CA GLU A 93 -24.97 3.10 1.35
C GLU A 93 -25.85 4.31 1.06
N GLU A 94 -25.55 5.47 1.69
CA GLU A 94 -26.34 6.68 1.51
C GLU A 94 -26.41 7.08 0.03
N PRO A 95 -27.57 7.55 -0.44
CA PRO A 95 -27.72 8.03 -1.81
C PRO A 95 -26.73 9.14 -2.16
N CYS A 96 -26.16 9.06 -3.35
CA CYS A 96 -25.27 10.11 -3.84
C CYS A 96 -26.04 11.21 -4.58
N ALA A 97 -25.71 12.47 -4.31
CA ALA A 97 -26.31 13.62 -5.00
C ALA A 97 -26.07 13.65 -6.52
N CYS A 98 -25.14 12.83 -7.04
CA CYS A 98 -24.94 12.68 -8.47
C CYS A 98 -26.05 11.88 -9.19
N GLY A 99 -26.98 11.26 -8.43
CA GLY A 99 -28.11 10.49 -8.95
C GLY A 99 -27.79 9.00 -9.25
N ARG A 100 -26.55 8.55 -9.12
CA ARG A 100 -26.22 7.11 -9.23
C ARG A 100 -26.73 6.34 -8.02
N THR A 101 -27.22 5.13 -8.27
CA THR A 101 -27.81 4.25 -7.26
C THR A 101 -26.82 3.22 -6.68
N SER A 102 -25.67 3.02 -7.33
CA SER A 102 -24.65 2.10 -6.83
C SER A 102 -24.07 2.59 -5.50
N TYR A 103 -23.80 1.66 -4.59
CA TYR A 103 -23.03 1.93 -3.38
C TYR A 103 -21.65 2.51 -3.70
N ARG A 104 -20.99 3.05 -2.70
CA ARG A 104 -19.66 3.66 -2.86
C ARG A 104 -18.68 3.07 -1.85
N LEU A 105 -17.43 2.94 -2.27
CA LEU A 105 -16.31 2.80 -1.34
C LEU A 105 -15.97 4.16 -0.74
N ALA A 106 -15.64 4.18 0.55
CA ALA A 106 -15.20 5.41 1.25
C ALA A 106 -13.78 5.88 0.85
N GLY A 107 -13.15 5.18 -0.08
CA GLY A 107 -11.74 5.31 -0.41
C GLY A 107 -10.91 4.20 0.23
N ILE A 108 -9.61 4.15 -0.05
CA ILE A 108 -8.73 3.13 0.51
C ILE A 108 -8.09 3.64 1.79
N ALA A 109 -8.37 2.96 2.91
CA ALA A 109 -7.87 3.32 4.24
C ALA A 109 -6.46 2.73 4.54
N GLY A 110 -6.04 1.71 3.77
CA GLY A 110 -4.76 1.03 3.96
C GLY A 110 -4.78 -0.37 3.37
N ARG A 111 -3.86 -1.23 3.83
CA ARG A 111 -3.78 -2.64 3.39
C ARG A 111 -3.85 -3.61 4.56
N VAL A 112 -4.45 -4.77 4.31
CA VAL A 112 -4.51 -5.89 5.26
C VAL A 112 -3.12 -6.45 5.56
N GLY A 113 -2.22 -6.44 4.57
CA GLY A 113 -0.85 -6.88 4.72
C GLY A 113 0.10 -5.74 5.13
N ASP A 114 1.24 -6.11 5.70
CA ASP A 114 2.30 -5.16 6.02
C ASP A 114 3.13 -4.73 4.80
N ALA A 115 2.72 -5.09 3.59
CA ALA A 115 3.42 -4.68 2.37
C ALA A 115 3.21 -3.20 2.09
N VAL A 116 4.29 -2.49 1.83
CA VAL A 116 4.26 -1.06 1.54
C VAL A 116 4.61 -0.81 0.09
N LYS A 117 3.84 0.05 -0.57
CA LYS A 117 4.13 0.47 -1.93
C LYS A 117 5.12 1.64 -1.91
N VAL A 118 6.26 1.46 -2.57
CA VAL A 118 7.33 2.47 -2.69
C VAL A 118 7.59 2.71 -4.16
N ARG A 119 7.38 3.93 -4.64
CA ARG A 119 7.59 4.30 -6.06
C ARG A 119 6.92 3.34 -7.05
N GLY A 120 5.66 2.97 -6.76
CA GLY A 120 4.87 2.07 -7.59
C GLY A 120 5.14 0.56 -7.39
N MET A 121 6.20 0.17 -6.68
CA MET A 121 6.57 -1.23 -6.42
C MET A 121 6.23 -1.63 -4.99
N PHE A 122 5.73 -2.84 -4.80
CA PHE A 122 5.46 -3.37 -3.47
C PHE A 122 6.73 -3.93 -2.83
N VAL A 123 6.92 -3.58 -1.56
CA VAL A 123 7.92 -4.18 -0.68
C VAL A 123 7.16 -4.93 0.41
N ALA A 124 7.26 -6.24 0.42
CA ALA A 124 6.59 -7.11 1.39
C ALA A 124 7.55 -7.58 2.47
N PRO A 125 7.08 -7.80 3.72
CA PRO A 125 7.91 -8.33 4.81
C PRO A 125 8.58 -9.66 4.47
N SER A 126 7.95 -10.49 3.64
CA SER A 126 8.54 -11.75 3.15
C SER A 126 9.79 -11.54 2.30
N GLN A 127 9.79 -10.53 1.44
CA GLN A 127 10.96 -10.15 0.65
C GLN A 127 12.08 -9.61 1.55
N VAL A 128 11.72 -8.77 2.53
CA VAL A 128 12.68 -8.25 3.52
C VAL A 128 13.31 -9.40 4.32
N ARG A 129 12.51 -10.36 4.79
CA ARG A 129 13.03 -11.57 5.47
C ARG A 129 14.01 -12.33 4.58
N LYS A 130 13.72 -12.49 3.30
CA LYS A 130 14.63 -13.14 2.35
C LYS A 130 15.97 -12.39 2.21
N VAL A 131 15.94 -11.06 2.24
CA VAL A 131 17.18 -10.27 2.29
C VAL A 131 17.91 -10.51 3.61
N CYS A 132 17.21 -10.57 4.76
CA CYS A 132 17.81 -10.84 6.07
C CYS A 132 18.57 -12.19 6.12
N GLU A 133 18.12 -13.20 5.39
CA GLU A 133 18.81 -14.50 5.29
C GLU A 133 20.24 -14.38 4.75
N SER A 134 20.49 -13.40 3.92
CA SER A 134 21.84 -13.10 3.38
C SER A 134 22.74 -12.35 4.36
N PHE A 135 22.19 -11.85 5.48
CA PHE A 135 22.88 -11.07 6.49
C PHE A 135 22.57 -11.56 7.91
N PRO A 136 22.97 -12.79 8.27
CA PRO A 136 22.62 -13.37 9.56
C PRO A 136 23.11 -12.51 10.72
N GLY A 137 22.22 -12.25 11.69
CA GLY A 137 22.48 -11.43 12.86
C GLY A 137 22.40 -9.91 12.64
N LEU A 138 22.17 -9.44 11.42
CA LEU A 138 21.92 -8.03 11.13
C LEU A 138 20.47 -7.68 11.47
N GLY A 139 20.26 -6.70 12.36
CA GLY A 139 18.94 -6.08 12.55
C GLY A 139 18.61 -5.17 11.37
N ILE A 140 17.46 -5.33 10.76
CA ILE A 140 17.05 -4.59 9.57
C ILE A 140 15.67 -3.99 9.79
N GLN A 141 15.56 -2.67 9.62
CA GLN A 141 14.29 -1.96 9.56
C GLN A 141 14.30 -1.05 8.33
N LEU A 142 13.27 -1.14 7.53
CA LEU A 142 13.03 -0.26 6.40
C LEU A 142 12.00 0.79 6.80
N VAL A 143 12.34 2.04 6.60
CA VAL A 143 11.48 3.18 6.90
C VAL A 143 11.16 3.90 5.61
N ILE A 144 9.89 4.09 5.35
CA ILE A 144 9.40 4.84 4.21
C ILE A 144 8.91 6.19 4.69
N THR A 145 9.52 7.23 4.16
CA THR A 145 9.11 8.63 4.39
C THR A 145 8.75 9.27 3.05
N ARG A 146 8.32 10.51 3.07
CA ARG A 146 8.00 11.26 1.86
C ARG A 146 8.58 12.66 1.94
N GLU A 147 9.28 13.06 0.88
CA GLU A 147 9.79 14.41 0.68
C GLU A 147 9.12 15.00 -0.55
N GLY A 148 8.21 15.96 -0.35
CA GLY A 148 7.37 16.47 -1.43
C GLY A 148 6.54 15.35 -2.06
N HIS A 149 6.82 15.01 -3.31
CA HIS A 149 6.10 13.93 -4.03
C HIS A 149 6.93 12.65 -4.19
N LYS A 150 8.12 12.58 -3.58
CA LYS A 150 9.03 11.45 -3.73
C LYS A 150 9.03 10.60 -2.46
N ASP A 151 8.79 9.30 -2.62
CA ASP A 151 8.99 8.34 -1.55
C ASP A 151 10.49 8.10 -1.33
N ILE A 152 10.92 8.18 -0.09
CA ILE A 152 12.28 7.92 0.37
C ILE A 152 12.27 6.62 1.16
N LEU A 153 13.09 5.67 0.72
CA LEU A 153 13.26 4.38 1.39
C LEU A 153 14.60 4.35 2.08
N THR A 154 14.60 4.35 3.41
CA THR A 154 15.79 4.28 4.24
C THR A 154 15.89 2.91 4.92
N ALA A 155 17.05 2.25 4.80
CA ALA A 155 17.37 1.05 5.55
C ALA A 155 18.16 1.41 6.80
N ARG A 156 17.60 1.12 7.98
CA ARG A 156 18.29 1.22 9.28
C ARG A 156 18.84 -0.14 9.64
N LEU A 157 20.14 -0.22 9.88
CA LEU A 157 20.88 -1.45 10.16
C LEU A 157 21.44 -1.45 11.58
N ASP A 158 21.10 -2.47 12.37
CA ASP A 158 21.67 -2.73 13.70
C ASP A 158 22.68 -3.87 13.60
N THR A 159 23.93 -3.57 13.88
CA THR A 159 25.04 -4.51 13.74
C THR A 159 25.35 -5.30 15.00
N LYS A 160 24.59 -5.18 16.09
CA LYS A 160 24.87 -5.85 17.38
C LYS A 160 25.09 -7.34 17.27
N GLY A 161 24.28 -8.04 16.45
CA GLY A 161 24.38 -9.49 16.24
C GLY A 161 25.15 -9.88 14.98
N PHE A 162 25.64 -8.92 14.21
CA PHE A 162 26.29 -9.17 12.93
C PHE A 162 27.77 -9.44 13.10
N ASN A 163 28.17 -10.71 12.93
CA ASN A 163 29.53 -11.18 13.17
C ASN A 163 30.42 -11.23 11.90
N ALA A 164 29.86 -10.88 10.74
CA ALA A 164 30.62 -10.83 9.48
C ALA A 164 31.29 -9.47 9.28
N ASP A 165 32.20 -9.42 8.30
CA ASP A 165 32.87 -8.17 7.94
C ASP A 165 31.88 -7.09 7.50
N ALA A 166 31.92 -5.95 8.19
CA ALA A 166 31.05 -4.81 7.90
C ALA A 166 31.56 -3.93 6.73
N THR A 167 32.74 -4.27 6.18
CA THR A 167 33.32 -3.52 5.05
C THR A 167 32.39 -3.58 3.85
N GLY A 168 31.99 -2.43 3.30
CA GLY A 168 31.07 -2.34 2.17
C GLY A 168 29.67 -2.87 2.46
N LEU A 169 29.27 -3.00 3.75
CA LEU A 169 27.96 -3.55 4.13
C LEU A 169 26.81 -2.76 3.52
N LYS A 170 26.90 -1.43 3.44
CA LYS A 170 25.85 -0.59 2.83
C LYS A 170 25.62 -0.93 1.37
N GLU A 171 26.67 -1.06 0.60
CA GLU A 171 26.64 -1.39 -0.83
C GLU A 171 26.13 -2.81 -1.05
N ARG A 172 26.63 -3.77 -0.27
CA ARG A 172 26.20 -5.18 -0.32
C ARG A 172 24.72 -5.32 0.02
N PHE A 173 24.27 -4.64 1.09
CA PHE A 173 22.87 -4.63 1.48
C PHE A 173 21.98 -3.99 0.38
N GLY A 174 22.37 -2.81 -0.11
CA GLY A 174 21.63 -2.11 -1.16
C GLY A 174 21.45 -2.94 -2.43
N LYS A 175 22.51 -3.67 -2.83
CA LYS A 175 22.49 -4.58 -3.99
C LYS A 175 21.56 -5.77 -3.74
N ALA A 176 21.73 -6.49 -2.64
CA ALA A 176 20.89 -7.63 -2.29
C ALA A 176 19.41 -7.24 -2.14
N PHE A 177 19.15 -6.08 -1.53
CA PHE A 177 17.80 -5.56 -1.41
C PHE A 177 17.17 -5.27 -2.78
N GLN A 178 17.91 -4.61 -3.67
CA GLN A 178 17.43 -4.30 -5.02
C GLN A 178 17.18 -5.57 -5.84
N GLU A 179 18.01 -6.60 -5.69
CA GLU A 179 17.83 -7.88 -6.39
C GLU A 179 16.55 -8.61 -5.96
N VAL A 180 16.19 -8.55 -4.66
CA VAL A 180 15.02 -9.25 -4.12
C VAL A 180 13.74 -8.42 -4.22
N CYS A 181 13.83 -7.12 -3.88
CA CYS A 181 12.67 -6.23 -3.76
C CYS A 181 12.41 -5.40 -5.03
N THR A 182 13.31 -5.42 -6.01
CA THR A 182 13.26 -4.62 -7.27
C THR A 182 13.22 -3.10 -7.05
N VAL A 183 13.40 -2.64 -5.82
CA VAL A 183 13.41 -1.23 -5.40
C VAL A 183 14.78 -0.90 -4.84
N ARG A 184 15.32 0.30 -5.14
CA ARG A 184 16.55 0.79 -4.53
C ARG A 184 16.26 1.45 -3.20
N VAL A 185 17.11 1.21 -2.20
CA VAL A 185 17.17 2.06 -1.00
C VAL A 185 17.82 3.40 -1.34
N ASP A 186 17.26 4.49 -0.85
CA ASP A 186 17.84 5.84 -1.05
C ASP A 186 18.95 6.10 -0.05
N ALA A 187 18.81 5.58 1.17
CA ALA A 187 19.81 5.68 2.22
C ALA A 187 19.97 4.38 3.00
N VAL A 188 21.20 4.10 3.44
CA VAL A 188 21.49 3.02 4.39
C VAL A 188 22.21 3.63 5.60
N GLU A 189 21.56 3.50 6.76
CA GLU A 189 22.01 4.10 8.01
C GLU A 189 22.34 3.01 9.03
N PHE A 190 23.40 3.21 9.81
CA PHE A 190 23.67 2.38 10.98
C PHE A 190 23.02 3.04 12.20
N VAL A 191 22.24 2.27 12.94
CA VAL A 191 21.76 2.68 14.26
C VAL A 191 22.75 2.28 15.33
N THR A 192 22.63 2.86 16.52
CA THR A 192 23.44 2.45 17.68
C THR A 192 23.22 0.95 17.95
N PRO A 193 24.28 0.13 18.01
CA PRO A 193 24.14 -1.31 18.17
C PRO A 193 23.29 -1.70 19.38
N GLY A 194 22.23 -2.50 19.13
CA GLY A 194 21.33 -2.98 20.14
C GLY A 194 20.16 -2.05 20.50
N THR A 195 19.94 -0.99 19.75
CA THR A 195 18.77 -0.10 19.93
C THR A 195 17.54 -0.61 19.20
N MET A 196 17.68 -1.48 18.22
CA MET A 196 16.55 -2.09 17.53
C MET A 196 15.94 -3.19 18.39
N ALA A 197 14.66 -3.04 18.74
CA ALA A 197 13.94 -4.04 19.52
C ALA A 197 13.80 -5.35 18.71
N PRO A 198 13.87 -6.53 19.36
CA PRO A 198 13.78 -7.83 18.67
C PRO A 198 12.46 -8.02 17.90
N ASP A 199 11.39 -7.36 18.34
CA ASP A 199 10.05 -7.37 17.77
C ASP A 199 9.76 -6.12 16.92
N ALA A 200 10.77 -5.31 16.63
CA ALA A 200 10.62 -4.14 15.78
C ALA A 200 10.03 -4.52 14.41
N LYS A 201 9.04 -3.76 13.96
CA LYS A 201 8.51 -3.95 12.60
C LYS A 201 9.62 -3.76 11.58
N MET A 202 9.78 -4.74 10.69
CA MET A 202 10.78 -4.68 9.61
C MET A 202 10.50 -3.60 8.59
N LEU A 203 9.23 -3.24 8.43
CA LEU A 203 8.76 -2.28 7.44
C LEU A 203 7.85 -1.28 8.13
N VAL A 204 8.22 0.00 8.08
CA VAL A 204 7.51 1.09 8.74
C VAL A 204 7.20 2.17 7.71
N ASP A 205 5.91 2.46 7.56
CA ASP A 205 5.44 3.55 6.70
C ASP A 205 5.16 4.79 7.57
N GLU A 206 6.04 5.77 7.49
CA GLU A 206 5.93 7.05 8.21
C GLU A 206 5.39 8.18 7.31
N ARG A 207 4.88 7.86 6.12
CA ARG A 207 4.34 8.88 5.23
C ARG A 207 3.06 9.48 5.80
N GLN A 208 3.01 10.79 5.83
CA GLN A 208 1.79 11.53 6.14
C GLN A 208 1.06 11.85 4.84
N TRP A 209 -0.19 11.46 4.76
CA TRP A 209 -1.09 11.75 3.65
C TRP A 209 -1.87 13.03 3.96
N THR A 210 -1.33 14.16 3.53
CA THR A 210 -1.97 15.48 3.67
C THR A 210 -2.69 15.88 2.38
#